data_3eb4cfb130b54c17846b7b6d03944dec
#
_entry.id   3eb4cfb130b54c17846b7b6d03944dec
#
_cell.length_a   1.000
_cell.length_b   1.000
_cell.length_c   1.000
_cell.angle_alpha   90.00
_cell.angle_beta   90.00
_cell.angle_gamma   90.00
#
_symmetry.space_group_name_H-M   'P 1'
#
loop_
_entity.id
_entity.type
_entity.pdbx_description
1 polymer ?
#
loop_
_entity_poly.entity_id
_entity_poly.type
_entity_poly.pdbx_seq_one_letter_code
_entity_poly.pdbx_strand_id
1 'polypeptide(L)'
;VPITLIIIFGLFWTQSKGTGAVGFMFGPVMLVWFLILSMLGVYNIIQEPSVLLALNPIYAFNFFSSQFSVAFLTLGAVVLCVTGVESLYADMGHFGRNPIKVTWFSFVFPALTINYFGQGALILSDPSAIKNPFYLMAPEWMTLPLVIMATVATVIASQACITGAFSVSRQALQLGFIPRMRIDHTSENQEGQIYLPRVNWMLMIGVMSVVVIFQSSSALANAYGIAITLDMIIATILAGFVMHEIWKWKWRYTLAFLAVFLTIDIVFFLSNIIKVPSGGWFPLLVGIIFVFLISTWKKGRKILFKKTKKETMEIDYFFKEMKKIIKARVDGTAVFLTPNPDGVPHSLLHNLKHNKVLHKRVILLSVKFRDYPHANGENIISIKKLPNNFYKVILNYGYKDLTKIPQDLARNLKGTFSLDPMDTSYFVGKESLVIRSGKEMNFFRKTIFSYQFRTSENITNQFNLPVNRVVELGSKVVF
;
A
#
# COMPACT_ATOMS: atom_id res chain seq x y z
N VAL A 1 3.79 28.35 5.46
CA VAL A 1 4.77 27.25 5.54
C VAL A 1 4.99 26.79 7.00
N PRO A 2 5.39 27.63 7.99
CA PRO A 2 5.68 27.14 9.34
C PRO A 2 4.50 26.41 10.00
N ILE A 3 3.30 27.00 9.98
CA ILE A 3 2.08 26.39 10.56
C ILE A 3 1.80 25.03 9.90
N THR A 4 1.90 24.95 8.57
CA THR A 4 1.70 23.71 7.82
C THR A 4 2.68 22.62 8.26
N LEU A 5 3.97 22.97 8.46
CA LEU A 5 4.99 22.03 8.94
C LEU A 5 4.70 21.53 10.36
N ILE A 6 4.21 22.41 11.25
CA ILE A 6 3.81 22.02 12.61
C ILE A 6 2.63 21.05 12.57
N ILE A 7 1.61 21.34 11.75
CA ILE A 7 0.44 20.45 11.62
C ILE A 7 0.86 19.10 11.04
N ILE A 8 1.68 19.06 9.99
CA ILE A 8 2.19 17.83 9.39
C ILE A 8 2.99 17.02 10.40
N PHE A 9 3.91 17.67 11.13
CA PHE A 9 4.70 17.00 12.15
C PHE A 9 3.80 16.38 13.22
N GLY A 10 2.84 17.14 13.75
CA GLY A 10 1.88 16.66 14.75
C GLY A 10 1.05 15.47 14.23
N LEU A 11 0.60 15.54 12.97
CA LEU A 11 -0.16 14.49 12.33
C LEU A 11 0.63 13.17 12.27
N PHE A 12 1.87 13.20 11.76
CA PHE A 12 2.71 12.01 11.66
C PHE A 12 3.21 11.51 13.02
N TRP A 13 3.42 12.40 13.99
CA TRP A 13 3.82 12.03 15.36
C TRP A 13 2.72 11.23 16.08
N THR A 14 1.46 11.59 15.87
CA THR A 14 0.32 10.93 16.54
C THR A 14 -0.06 9.59 15.91
N GLN A 15 0.43 9.25 14.70
CA GLN A 15 0.09 8.01 13.99
C GLN A 15 0.35 6.74 14.81
N SER A 16 1.43 6.72 15.60
CA SER A 16 1.79 5.55 16.42
C SER A 16 0.77 5.21 17.51
N LYS A 17 -0.05 6.20 17.93
CA LYS A 17 -1.10 6.00 18.95
C LYS A 17 -2.40 5.44 18.37
N GLY A 18 -2.49 5.35 17.03
CA GLY A 18 -3.71 4.93 16.33
C GLY A 18 -4.77 6.03 16.25
N THR A 19 -5.66 5.89 15.28
CA THR A 19 -6.75 6.85 15.03
C THR A 19 -8.08 6.43 15.64
N GLY A 20 -8.14 5.28 16.32
CA GLY A 20 -9.38 4.70 16.85
C GLY A 20 -10.13 5.61 17.81
N ALA A 21 -9.40 6.34 18.66
CA ALA A 21 -10.00 7.24 19.65
C ALA A 21 -10.61 8.53 19.07
N VAL A 22 -10.13 8.97 17.88
CA VAL A 22 -10.54 10.23 17.23
C VAL A 22 -11.42 9.96 16.00
N GLY A 23 -11.32 8.77 15.42
CA GLY A 23 -11.97 8.40 14.16
C GLY A 23 -13.50 8.50 14.19
N PHE A 24 -14.14 8.28 15.35
CA PHE A 24 -15.58 8.41 15.48
C PHE A 24 -16.08 9.85 15.27
N MET A 25 -15.21 10.86 15.48
CA MET A 25 -15.56 12.27 15.25
C MET A 25 -15.45 12.67 13.77
N PHE A 26 -14.72 11.92 12.96
CA PHE A 26 -14.47 12.28 11.56
C PHE A 26 -15.79 12.34 10.76
N GLY A 27 -16.68 11.38 10.94
CA GLY A 27 -17.99 11.38 10.29
C GLY A 27 -18.82 12.63 10.55
N PRO A 28 -19.15 12.96 11.81
CA PRO A 28 -19.88 14.18 12.15
C PRO A 28 -19.21 15.47 11.65
N VAL A 29 -17.89 15.59 11.78
CA VAL A 29 -17.16 16.77 11.31
C VAL A 29 -17.28 16.91 9.79
N MET A 30 -17.09 15.83 9.03
CA MET A 30 -17.22 15.86 7.57
C MET A 30 -18.66 16.10 7.13
N LEU A 31 -19.66 15.64 7.86
CA LEU A 31 -21.06 15.96 7.60
C LEU A 31 -21.30 17.48 7.71
N VAL A 32 -20.85 18.09 8.80
CA VAL A 32 -20.95 19.55 9.00
C VAL A 32 -20.18 20.28 7.87
N TRP A 33 -18.99 19.82 7.50
CA TRP A 33 -18.21 20.36 6.41
C TRP A 33 -18.98 20.42 5.10
N PHE A 34 -19.55 19.30 4.64
CA PHE A 34 -20.29 19.26 3.39
C PHE A 34 -21.61 20.04 3.45
N LEU A 35 -22.24 20.16 4.62
CA LEU A 35 -23.41 21.05 4.82
C LEU A 35 -23.01 22.51 4.63
N ILE A 36 -21.88 22.96 5.22
CA ILE A 36 -21.38 24.32 5.05
C ILE A 36 -21.09 24.60 3.58
N LEU A 37 -20.40 23.67 2.88
CA LEU A 37 -20.12 23.79 1.44
C LEU A 37 -21.40 23.97 0.63
N SER A 38 -22.43 23.17 0.92
CA SER A 38 -23.72 23.23 0.24
C SER A 38 -24.42 24.55 0.51
N MET A 39 -24.46 25.01 1.76
CA MET A 39 -25.12 26.29 2.13
C MET A 39 -24.46 27.47 1.45
N LEU A 40 -23.13 27.56 1.48
CA LEU A 40 -22.38 28.62 0.81
C LEU A 40 -22.57 28.59 -0.71
N GLY A 41 -22.57 27.37 -1.28
CA GLY A 41 -22.81 27.17 -2.71
C GLY A 41 -24.21 27.65 -3.12
N VAL A 42 -25.25 27.20 -2.41
CA VAL A 42 -26.65 27.65 -2.67
C VAL A 42 -26.81 29.16 -2.53
N TYR A 43 -26.23 29.74 -1.47
CA TYR A 43 -26.29 31.17 -1.23
C TYR A 43 -25.76 31.97 -2.43
N ASN A 44 -24.61 31.61 -2.98
CA ASN A 44 -24.04 32.30 -4.14
C ASN A 44 -24.80 32.02 -5.45
N ILE A 45 -25.30 30.78 -5.65
CA ILE A 45 -26.12 30.44 -6.82
C ILE A 45 -27.41 31.24 -6.87
N ILE A 46 -28.04 31.50 -5.71
CA ILE A 46 -29.26 32.35 -5.66
C ILE A 46 -28.95 33.77 -6.08
N GLN A 47 -27.76 34.30 -5.80
CA GLN A 47 -27.36 35.64 -6.19
C GLN A 47 -27.06 35.74 -7.70
N GLU A 48 -26.50 34.71 -8.30
CA GLU A 48 -26.16 34.67 -9.74
C GLU A 48 -26.61 33.32 -10.36
N PRO A 49 -27.92 33.15 -10.63
CA PRO A 49 -28.46 31.91 -11.15
C PRO A 49 -28.00 31.57 -12.57
N SER A 50 -27.43 32.54 -13.30
CA SER A 50 -26.95 32.30 -14.67
C SER A 50 -25.85 31.24 -14.74
N VAL A 51 -25.16 30.98 -13.62
CA VAL A 51 -24.17 29.89 -13.53
C VAL A 51 -24.76 28.52 -13.90
N LEU A 52 -26.06 28.29 -13.68
CA LEU A 52 -26.74 27.05 -14.00
C LEU A 52 -26.79 26.78 -15.52
N LEU A 53 -26.58 27.80 -16.37
CA LEU A 53 -26.42 27.61 -17.81
C LEU A 53 -25.22 26.73 -18.14
N ALA A 54 -24.22 26.63 -17.26
CA ALA A 54 -23.07 25.74 -17.41
C ALA A 54 -23.45 24.23 -17.40
N LEU A 55 -24.68 23.86 -16.99
CA LEU A 55 -25.21 22.52 -17.17
C LEU A 55 -25.44 22.15 -18.65
N ASN A 56 -25.55 23.15 -19.53
CA ASN A 56 -25.69 22.91 -20.96
C ASN A 56 -24.29 22.65 -21.59
N PRO A 57 -24.02 21.44 -22.11
CA PRO A 57 -22.71 21.07 -22.65
C PRO A 57 -22.29 21.92 -23.88
N ILE A 58 -23.24 22.63 -24.50
CA ILE A 58 -22.96 23.52 -25.64
C ILE A 58 -21.90 24.58 -25.27
N TYR A 59 -21.93 25.12 -24.04
CA TYR A 59 -20.95 26.11 -23.63
C TYR A 59 -19.54 25.55 -23.59
N ALA A 60 -19.38 24.32 -23.09
CA ALA A 60 -18.10 23.63 -23.12
C ALA A 60 -17.62 23.37 -24.55
N PHE A 61 -18.53 22.89 -25.43
CA PHE A 61 -18.20 22.67 -26.84
C PHE A 61 -17.78 23.96 -27.56
N ASN A 62 -18.52 25.04 -27.36
CA ASN A 62 -18.18 26.36 -27.91
C ASN A 62 -16.83 26.87 -27.40
N PHE A 63 -16.51 26.67 -26.13
CA PHE A 63 -15.22 27.01 -25.57
C PHE A 63 -14.07 26.25 -26.21
N PHE A 64 -14.22 24.94 -26.40
CA PHE A 64 -13.22 24.13 -27.10
C PHE A 64 -13.06 24.50 -28.57
N SER A 65 -14.14 24.82 -29.27
CA SER A 65 -14.07 25.17 -30.70
C SER A 65 -13.53 26.58 -30.93
N SER A 66 -13.79 27.55 -30.03
CA SER A 66 -13.34 28.92 -30.18
C SER A 66 -11.93 29.18 -29.64
N GLN A 67 -11.53 28.50 -28.57
CA GLN A 67 -10.26 28.72 -27.87
C GLN A 67 -9.56 27.41 -27.48
N PHE A 68 -9.31 26.54 -28.45
CA PHE A 68 -8.81 25.17 -28.23
C PHE A 68 -7.58 25.13 -27.30
N SER A 69 -6.58 25.99 -27.52
CA SER A 69 -5.34 25.94 -26.71
C SER A 69 -5.60 26.27 -25.23
N VAL A 70 -6.46 27.26 -24.95
CA VAL A 70 -6.81 27.63 -23.57
C VAL A 70 -7.68 26.55 -22.94
N ALA A 71 -8.68 26.07 -23.67
CA ALA A 71 -9.55 24.98 -23.22
C ALA A 71 -8.77 23.71 -22.89
N PHE A 72 -7.79 23.33 -23.74
CA PHE A 72 -6.92 22.19 -23.51
C PHE A 72 -6.07 22.34 -22.24
N LEU A 73 -5.46 23.50 -22.03
CA LEU A 73 -4.69 23.77 -20.81
C LEU A 73 -5.58 23.78 -19.55
N THR A 74 -6.82 24.26 -19.67
CA THR A 74 -7.80 24.28 -18.59
C THR A 74 -8.16 22.87 -18.13
N LEU A 75 -8.16 21.85 -19.03
CA LEU A 75 -8.37 20.46 -18.63
C LEU A 75 -7.42 19.99 -17.52
N GLY A 76 -6.18 20.45 -17.54
CA GLY A 76 -5.22 20.16 -16.48
C GLY A 76 -5.58 20.75 -15.11
N ALA A 77 -6.44 21.78 -15.05
CA ALA A 77 -7.01 22.27 -13.81
C ALA A 77 -8.33 21.55 -13.46
N VAL A 78 -9.15 21.24 -14.47
CA VAL A 78 -10.41 20.48 -14.30
C VAL A 78 -10.16 19.12 -13.64
N VAL A 79 -9.11 18.40 -14.03
CA VAL A 79 -8.73 17.12 -13.39
C VAL A 79 -8.60 17.28 -11.88
N LEU A 80 -7.99 18.39 -11.41
CA LEU A 80 -7.78 18.60 -9.97
C LEU A 80 -9.10 18.73 -9.20
N CYS A 81 -10.18 19.18 -9.84
CA CYS A 81 -11.50 19.31 -9.21
C CYS A 81 -12.18 17.94 -8.97
N VAL A 82 -11.77 16.90 -9.67
CA VAL A 82 -12.40 15.56 -9.61
C VAL A 82 -11.44 14.48 -9.08
N THR A 83 -10.40 14.88 -8.37
CA THR A 83 -9.41 13.97 -7.74
C THR A 83 -9.86 13.52 -6.34
N GLY A 84 -9.09 12.63 -5.71
CA GLY A 84 -9.35 12.07 -4.37
C GLY A 84 -9.79 10.60 -4.39
N VAL A 85 -9.76 9.96 -5.55
CA VAL A 85 -10.18 8.55 -5.73
C VAL A 85 -9.22 7.58 -5.06
N GLU A 86 -7.96 7.94 -4.91
CA GLU A 86 -6.92 7.16 -4.24
C GLU A 86 -7.27 6.84 -2.76
N SER A 87 -7.80 7.82 -2.03
CA SER A 87 -8.29 7.62 -0.66
C SER A 87 -9.54 6.72 -0.66
N LEU A 88 -10.42 6.89 -1.63
CA LEU A 88 -11.63 6.11 -1.78
C LEU A 88 -11.32 4.61 -2.01
N TYR A 89 -10.30 4.27 -2.79
CA TYR A 89 -9.90 2.87 -3.00
C TYR A 89 -9.42 2.22 -1.71
N ALA A 90 -8.68 2.94 -0.87
CA ALA A 90 -8.26 2.44 0.44
C ALA A 90 -9.47 2.14 1.33
N ASP A 91 -10.43 3.08 1.39
CA ASP A 91 -11.64 2.95 2.21
C ASP A 91 -12.60 1.87 1.71
N MET A 92 -12.70 1.66 0.40
CA MET A 92 -13.51 0.55 -0.16
C MET A 92 -13.02 -0.82 0.32
N GLY A 93 -11.73 -0.97 0.55
CA GLY A 93 -11.16 -2.19 1.12
C GLY A 93 -11.56 -2.44 2.57
N HIS A 94 -11.86 -1.40 3.34
CA HIS A 94 -12.22 -1.47 4.76
C HIS A 94 -13.73 -1.51 5.00
N PHE A 95 -14.49 -0.64 4.34
CA PHE A 95 -15.93 -0.45 4.60
C PHE A 95 -16.84 -1.14 3.58
N GLY A 96 -16.27 -1.61 2.48
CA GLY A 96 -17.04 -2.19 1.38
C GLY A 96 -17.70 -1.14 0.47
N ARG A 97 -18.32 -1.62 -0.62
CA ARG A 97 -18.81 -0.76 -1.71
C ARG A 97 -20.08 0.02 -1.34
N ASN A 98 -21.03 -0.62 -0.63
CA ASN A 98 -22.37 -0.07 -0.47
C ASN A 98 -22.43 1.21 0.37
N PRO A 99 -21.81 1.29 1.57
CA PRO A 99 -21.83 2.51 2.37
C PRO A 99 -21.25 3.70 1.60
N ILE A 100 -20.11 3.49 0.91
CA ILE A 100 -19.44 4.52 0.13
C ILE A 100 -20.32 5.00 -1.01
N LYS A 101 -20.93 4.07 -1.76
CA LYS A 101 -21.83 4.42 -2.87
C LYS A 101 -23.03 5.27 -2.41
N VAL A 102 -23.66 4.87 -1.31
CA VAL A 102 -24.81 5.60 -0.77
C VAL A 102 -24.39 7.01 -0.35
N THR A 103 -23.36 7.13 0.49
CA THR A 103 -22.88 8.44 1.00
C THR A 103 -22.44 9.35 -0.15
N TRP A 104 -21.73 8.81 -1.15
CA TRP A 104 -21.26 9.57 -2.30
C TRP A 104 -22.42 10.18 -3.10
N PHE A 105 -23.36 9.35 -3.57
CA PHE A 105 -24.44 9.83 -4.45
C PHE A 105 -25.52 10.63 -3.73
N SER A 106 -25.80 10.33 -2.45
CA SER A 106 -26.84 11.01 -1.70
C SER A 106 -26.38 12.33 -1.07
N PHE A 107 -25.10 12.48 -0.78
CA PHE A 107 -24.63 13.60 0.03
C PHE A 107 -23.37 14.29 -0.51
N VAL A 108 -22.26 13.56 -0.69
CA VAL A 108 -20.96 14.17 -1.00
C VAL A 108 -20.92 14.77 -2.40
N PHE A 109 -21.35 14.02 -3.42
CA PHE A 109 -21.37 14.47 -4.80
C PHE A 109 -22.29 15.68 -5.03
N PRO A 110 -23.55 15.70 -4.53
CA PRO A 110 -24.39 16.91 -4.58
C PRO A 110 -23.75 18.11 -3.88
N ALA A 111 -23.18 17.93 -2.68
CA ALA A 111 -22.55 19.01 -1.92
C ALA A 111 -21.38 19.65 -2.68
N LEU A 112 -20.50 18.81 -3.25
CA LEU A 112 -19.37 19.28 -4.07
C LEU A 112 -19.83 19.99 -5.33
N THR A 113 -20.83 19.44 -6.03
CA THR A 113 -21.38 20.06 -7.25
C THR A 113 -21.95 21.44 -6.95
N ILE A 114 -22.77 21.56 -5.90
CA ILE A 114 -23.34 22.83 -5.46
C ILE A 114 -22.22 23.84 -5.09
N ASN A 115 -21.19 23.37 -4.40
CA ASN A 115 -20.06 24.23 -4.04
C ASN A 115 -19.32 24.75 -5.29
N TYR A 116 -19.07 23.92 -6.30
CA TYR A 116 -18.41 24.34 -7.52
C TYR A 116 -19.25 25.34 -8.33
N PHE A 117 -20.57 25.12 -8.44
CA PHE A 117 -21.46 26.10 -9.03
C PHE A 117 -21.51 27.42 -8.22
N GLY A 118 -21.46 27.33 -6.88
CA GLY A 118 -21.39 28.51 -6.03
C GLY A 118 -20.13 29.36 -6.25
N GLN A 119 -18.97 28.69 -6.38
CA GLN A 119 -17.72 29.41 -6.73
C GLN A 119 -17.80 30.04 -8.13
N GLY A 120 -18.40 29.33 -9.10
CA GLY A 120 -18.67 29.87 -10.44
C GLY A 120 -19.59 31.08 -10.41
N ALA A 121 -20.68 31.01 -9.65
CA ALA A 121 -21.62 32.11 -9.47
C ALA A 121 -20.94 33.38 -8.89
N LEU A 122 -20.10 33.17 -7.87
CA LEU A 122 -19.33 34.29 -7.28
C LEU A 122 -18.38 34.92 -8.30
N ILE A 123 -17.68 34.14 -9.10
CA ILE A 123 -16.75 34.67 -10.13
C ILE A 123 -17.52 35.43 -11.23
N LEU A 124 -18.73 34.98 -11.57
CA LEU A 124 -19.58 35.70 -12.56
C LEU A 124 -20.07 37.01 -12.02
N SER A 125 -20.45 37.10 -10.74
CA SER A 125 -20.92 38.34 -10.11
C SER A 125 -19.77 39.31 -9.76
N ASP A 126 -18.64 38.77 -9.29
CA ASP A 126 -17.44 39.54 -8.93
C ASP A 126 -16.17 38.88 -9.48
N PRO A 127 -15.67 39.30 -10.64
CA PRO A 127 -14.44 38.76 -11.23
C PRO A 127 -13.19 38.93 -10.36
N SER A 128 -13.18 39.82 -9.39
CA SER A 128 -12.03 40.01 -8.48
C SER A 128 -11.85 38.81 -7.53
N ALA A 129 -12.92 38.04 -7.29
CA ALA A 129 -12.96 36.85 -6.46
C ALA A 129 -12.15 35.68 -7.03
N ILE A 130 -11.69 35.74 -8.28
CA ILE A 130 -10.85 34.72 -8.92
C ILE A 130 -9.56 34.41 -8.13
N LYS A 131 -9.10 35.34 -7.29
CA LYS A 131 -7.91 35.19 -6.45
C LYS A 131 -8.08 34.05 -5.41
N ASN A 132 -9.27 33.92 -4.83
CA ASN A 132 -9.58 32.93 -3.82
C ASN A 132 -11.10 32.71 -3.69
N PRO A 133 -11.76 32.13 -4.71
CA PRO A 133 -13.22 32.07 -4.76
C PRO A 133 -13.81 31.29 -3.59
N PHE A 134 -13.12 30.27 -3.12
CA PHE A 134 -13.61 29.40 -2.06
C PHE A 134 -13.86 30.15 -0.74
N TYR A 135 -12.89 30.91 -0.25
CA TYR A 135 -13.05 31.64 1.00
C TYR A 135 -13.91 32.91 0.84
N LEU A 136 -13.90 33.47 -0.36
CA LEU A 136 -14.70 34.68 -0.65
C LEU A 136 -16.19 34.39 -0.86
N MET A 137 -16.60 33.11 -1.02
CA MET A 137 -18.01 32.72 -0.97
C MET A 137 -18.66 32.99 0.41
N ALA A 138 -17.85 32.97 1.47
CA ALA A 138 -18.32 33.18 2.82
C ALA A 138 -18.39 34.66 3.19
N PRO A 139 -19.41 35.11 3.96
CA PRO A 139 -19.41 36.42 4.54
C PRO A 139 -18.21 36.62 5.48
N GLU A 140 -17.76 37.84 5.66
CA GLU A 140 -16.53 38.20 6.40
C GLU A 140 -16.45 37.54 7.79
N TRP A 141 -17.56 37.54 8.55
CA TRP A 141 -17.62 36.95 9.87
C TRP A 141 -17.42 35.43 9.88
N MET A 142 -17.71 34.76 8.77
CA MET A 142 -17.62 33.31 8.64
C MET A 142 -16.26 32.83 8.07
N THR A 143 -15.44 33.76 7.56
CA THR A 143 -14.15 33.39 6.92
C THR A 143 -13.23 32.65 7.89
N LEU A 144 -13.06 33.11 9.15
CA LEU A 144 -12.22 32.46 10.14
C LEU A 144 -12.76 31.07 10.55
N PRO A 145 -14.05 30.91 10.90
CA PRO A 145 -14.64 29.59 11.12
C PRO A 145 -14.45 28.64 9.93
N LEU A 146 -14.61 29.13 8.69
CA LEU A 146 -14.42 28.33 7.48
C LEU A 146 -12.97 27.86 7.33
N VAL A 147 -11.98 28.72 7.61
CA VAL A 147 -10.54 28.34 7.59
C VAL A 147 -10.26 27.26 8.62
N ILE A 148 -10.81 27.36 9.83
CA ILE A 148 -10.64 26.34 10.87
C ILE A 148 -11.26 25.01 10.41
N MET A 149 -12.49 25.03 9.91
CA MET A 149 -13.16 23.83 9.42
C MET A 149 -12.43 23.21 8.23
N ALA A 150 -11.95 24.01 7.28
CA ALA A 150 -11.14 23.56 6.15
C ALA A 150 -9.84 22.88 6.62
N THR A 151 -9.20 23.45 7.64
CA THR A 151 -7.98 22.87 8.23
C THR A 151 -8.28 21.51 8.87
N VAL A 152 -9.36 21.39 9.64
CA VAL A 152 -9.77 20.12 10.25
C VAL A 152 -10.12 19.08 9.17
N ALA A 153 -10.89 19.47 8.16
CA ALA A 153 -11.23 18.61 7.03
C ALA A 153 -9.97 18.11 6.28
N THR A 154 -8.99 18.99 6.08
CA THR A 154 -7.71 18.65 5.44
C THR A 154 -6.89 17.67 6.29
N VAL A 155 -6.88 17.82 7.61
CA VAL A 155 -6.23 16.87 8.54
C VAL A 155 -6.88 15.50 8.43
N ILE A 156 -8.22 15.42 8.39
CA ILE A 156 -8.96 14.16 8.22
C ILE A 156 -8.64 13.51 6.86
N ALA A 157 -8.63 14.28 5.78
CA ALA A 157 -8.27 13.81 4.45
C ALA A 157 -6.83 13.27 4.39
N SER A 158 -5.89 14.00 5.02
CA SER A 158 -4.48 13.57 5.12
C SER A 158 -4.35 12.25 5.87
N GLN A 159 -5.16 12.02 6.90
CA GLN A 159 -5.20 10.79 7.65
C GLN A 159 -5.62 9.59 6.79
N ALA A 160 -6.62 9.76 5.94
CA ALA A 160 -7.05 8.73 4.99
C ALA A 160 -5.92 8.37 4.02
N CYS A 161 -5.21 9.35 3.46
CA CYS A 161 -4.06 9.12 2.58
C CYS A 161 -2.92 8.35 3.27
N ILE A 162 -2.59 8.70 4.52
CA ILE A 162 -1.54 8.00 5.28
C ILE A 162 -1.93 6.54 5.53
N THR A 163 -3.17 6.28 5.94
CA THR A 163 -3.70 4.93 6.14
C THR A 163 -3.69 4.11 4.84
N GLY A 164 -4.05 4.74 3.73
CA GLY A 164 -3.94 4.16 2.39
C GLY A 164 -2.51 3.76 2.05
N ALA A 165 -1.54 4.64 2.28
CA ALA A 165 -0.12 4.37 2.05
C ALA A 165 0.40 3.20 2.91
N PHE A 166 -0.03 3.07 4.17
CA PHE A 166 0.30 1.91 5.00
C PHE A 166 -0.30 0.62 4.44
N SER A 167 -1.55 0.65 3.99
CA SER A 167 -2.23 -0.51 3.42
C SER A 167 -1.55 -1.01 2.15
N VAL A 168 -1.21 -0.12 1.22
CA VAL A 168 -0.47 -0.45 -0.01
C VAL A 168 0.94 -0.96 0.32
N SER A 169 1.64 -0.34 1.27
CA SER A 169 2.97 -0.78 1.70
C SER A 169 2.95 -2.17 2.32
N ARG A 170 1.92 -2.50 3.12
CA ARG A 170 1.72 -3.85 3.67
C ARG A 170 1.51 -4.88 2.55
N GLN A 171 0.68 -4.58 1.57
CA GLN A 171 0.46 -5.46 0.42
C GLN A 171 1.75 -5.68 -0.38
N ALA A 172 2.50 -4.60 -0.67
CA ALA A 172 3.78 -4.68 -1.35
C ALA A 172 4.82 -5.54 -0.59
N LEU A 173 4.81 -5.46 0.75
CA LEU A 173 5.64 -6.27 1.63
C LEU A 173 5.25 -7.76 1.55
N GLN A 174 3.97 -8.07 1.63
CA GLN A 174 3.46 -9.44 1.59
C GLN A 174 3.71 -10.11 0.23
N LEU A 175 3.57 -9.35 -0.86
CA LEU A 175 3.90 -9.79 -2.22
C LEU A 175 5.42 -9.84 -2.49
N GLY A 176 6.25 -9.42 -1.54
CA GLY A 176 7.71 -9.47 -1.65
C GLY A 176 8.31 -8.42 -2.59
N PHE A 177 7.59 -7.33 -2.88
CA PHE A 177 8.09 -6.21 -3.68
C PHE A 177 9.07 -5.31 -2.92
N ILE A 178 8.93 -5.22 -1.61
CA ILE A 178 9.77 -4.42 -0.71
C ILE A 178 10.35 -5.28 0.43
N PRO A 179 11.42 -4.83 1.10
CA PRO A 179 11.98 -5.50 2.27
C PRO A 179 10.95 -5.63 3.40
N ARG A 180 11.13 -6.64 4.23
CA ARG A 180 10.32 -6.82 5.45
C ARG A 180 10.50 -5.62 6.37
N MET A 181 9.39 -5.12 6.90
CA MET A 181 9.33 -4.00 7.84
C MET A 181 8.47 -4.38 9.03
N ARG A 182 8.72 -3.75 10.17
CA ARG A 182 7.88 -3.86 11.35
C ARG A 182 6.49 -3.29 11.06
N ILE A 183 5.47 -4.04 11.44
CA ILE A 183 4.06 -3.67 11.39
C ILE A 183 3.53 -3.72 12.81
N ASP A 184 3.08 -2.58 13.32
CA ASP A 184 2.44 -2.49 14.62
C ASP A 184 0.93 -2.39 14.43
N HIS A 185 0.17 -3.18 15.18
CA HIS A 185 -1.30 -3.11 15.20
C HIS A 185 -1.72 -2.09 16.26
N THR A 186 -2.43 -1.06 15.83
CA THR A 186 -2.85 0.06 16.72
C THR A 186 -4.24 -0.13 17.32
N SER A 187 -4.97 -1.18 16.91
CA SER A 187 -6.28 -1.54 17.48
C SER A 187 -6.42 -3.04 17.64
N GLU A 188 -6.96 -3.48 18.77
CA GLU A 188 -7.29 -4.89 19.01
C GLU A 188 -8.58 -5.32 18.29
N ASN A 189 -9.50 -4.39 18.05
CA ASN A 189 -10.81 -4.65 17.49
C ASN A 189 -10.90 -4.46 15.97
N GLN A 190 -9.95 -3.78 15.37
CA GLN A 190 -9.93 -3.49 13.93
C GLN A 190 -8.60 -3.95 13.31
N GLU A 191 -8.62 -5.14 12.73
CA GLU A 191 -7.44 -5.77 12.08
C GLU A 191 -6.84 -4.92 10.95
N GLY A 192 -7.59 -3.96 10.40
CA GLY A 192 -7.14 -3.05 9.35
C GLY A 192 -6.30 -1.86 9.81
N GLN A 193 -6.33 -1.52 11.11
CA GLN A 193 -5.57 -0.40 11.64
C GLN A 193 -4.12 -0.81 11.92
N ILE A 194 -3.27 -0.52 10.97
CA ILE A 194 -1.85 -0.83 11.01
C ILE A 194 -1.00 0.43 11.00
N TYR A 195 0.14 0.38 11.68
CA TYR A 195 1.15 1.42 11.68
C TYR A 195 2.48 0.84 11.20
N LEU A 196 3.07 1.49 10.21
CA LEU A 196 4.38 1.13 9.67
C LEU A 196 5.39 2.25 9.99
N PRO A 197 6.20 2.13 11.06
CA PRO A 197 7.08 3.22 11.50
C PRO A 197 7.99 3.77 10.41
N ARG A 198 8.62 2.90 9.61
CA ARG A 198 9.53 3.33 8.53
C ARG A 198 8.80 4.10 7.44
N VAL A 199 7.63 3.63 7.02
CA VAL A 199 6.82 4.29 5.99
C VAL A 199 6.34 5.64 6.51
N ASN A 200 5.89 5.71 7.76
CA ASN A 200 5.45 6.93 8.41
C ASN A 200 6.51 8.03 8.37
N TRP A 201 7.72 7.72 8.85
CA TRP A 201 8.82 8.70 8.88
C TRP A 201 9.30 9.08 7.49
N MET A 202 9.34 8.12 6.54
CA MET A 202 9.68 8.42 5.14
C MET A 202 8.65 9.34 4.48
N LEU A 203 7.36 9.08 4.69
CA LEU A 203 6.28 9.96 4.20
C LEU A 203 6.38 11.34 4.84
N MET A 204 6.56 11.44 6.15
CA MET A 204 6.73 12.71 6.84
C MET A 204 7.86 13.54 6.23
N ILE A 205 9.05 12.95 6.10
CA ILE A 205 10.21 13.63 5.51
C ILE A 205 9.91 14.04 4.07
N GLY A 206 9.31 13.16 3.27
CA GLY A 206 8.93 13.45 1.89
C GLY A 206 7.94 14.61 1.80
N VAL A 207 6.86 14.59 2.56
CA VAL A 207 5.83 15.64 2.55
C VAL A 207 6.40 16.99 3.06
N MET A 208 7.16 16.99 4.16
CA MET A 208 7.81 18.18 4.66
C MET A 208 8.80 18.78 3.64
N SER A 209 9.57 17.92 2.96
CA SER A 209 10.50 18.35 1.90
C SER A 209 9.75 19.02 0.75
N VAL A 210 8.62 18.46 0.32
CA VAL A 210 7.77 19.02 -0.73
C VAL A 210 7.25 20.40 -0.34
N VAL A 211 6.78 20.57 0.89
CA VAL A 211 6.28 21.87 1.40
C VAL A 211 7.41 22.91 1.43
N VAL A 212 8.62 22.52 1.83
CA VAL A 212 9.78 23.44 1.89
C VAL A 212 10.29 23.78 0.49
N ILE A 213 10.31 22.82 -0.45
CA ILE A 213 10.81 23.05 -1.81
C ILE A 213 9.88 23.95 -2.61
N PHE A 214 8.57 23.68 -2.58
CA PHE A 214 7.62 24.34 -3.44
C PHE A 214 7.03 25.63 -2.86
N GLN A 215 6.85 25.73 -1.56
CA GLN A 215 6.35 26.89 -0.80
C GLN A 215 5.03 27.52 -1.30
N SER A 216 4.45 26.99 -2.37
CA SER A 216 3.21 27.48 -2.97
C SER A 216 2.24 26.34 -3.25
N SER A 217 0.94 26.59 -3.05
CA SER A 217 -0.12 25.63 -3.35
C SER A 217 -0.24 25.35 -4.86
N SER A 218 0.03 26.34 -5.71
CA SER A 218 -0.03 26.18 -7.17
C SER A 218 1.05 25.21 -7.68
N ALA A 219 2.27 25.31 -7.18
CA ALA A 219 3.33 24.37 -7.54
C ALA A 219 3.05 22.94 -7.06
N LEU A 220 2.47 22.81 -5.85
CA LEU A 220 2.01 21.51 -5.32
C LEU A 220 0.88 20.92 -6.17
N ALA A 221 -0.07 21.75 -6.62
CA ALA A 221 -1.15 21.34 -7.50
C ALA A 221 -0.61 20.83 -8.86
N ASN A 222 0.42 21.48 -9.41
CA ASN A 222 1.06 21.03 -10.64
C ASN A 222 1.76 19.67 -10.47
N ALA A 223 2.45 19.46 -9.34
CA ALA A 223 3.04 18.17 -9.00
C ALA A 223 1.97 17.08 -8.87
N TYR A 224 0.88 17.36 -8.17
CA TYR A 224 -0.23 16.44 -7.97
C TYR A 224 -0.92 16.09 -9.29
N GLY A 225 -1.18 17.09 -10.16
CA GLY A 225 -1.84 16.87 -11.45
C GLY A 225 -1.12 15.87 -12.35
N ILE A 226 0.23 15.88 -12.38
CA ILE A 226 1.01 14.91 -13.14
C ILE A 226 0.96 13.52 -12.49
N ALA A 227 1.09 13.45 -11.17
CA ALA A 227 1.06 12.18 -10.46
C ALA A 227 -0.28 11.46 -10.69
N ILE A 228 -1.41 12.16 -10.51
CA ILE A 228 -2.74 11.56 -10.62
C ILE A 228 -3.08 11.17 -12.06
N THR A 229 -2.73 11.98 -13.05
CA THR A 229 -3.03 11.64 -14.46
C THR A 229 -2.19 10.47 -14.96
N LEU A 230 -0.97 10.31 -14.47
CA LEU A 230 -0.16 9.12 -14.73
C LEU A 230 -0.74 7.87 -14.04
N ASP A 231 -1.23 8.01 -12.81
CA ASP A 231 -1.89 6.93 -12.07
C ASP A 231 -3.18 6.48 -12.79
N MET A 232 -3.99 7.42 -13.32
CA MET A 232 -5.18 7.10 -14.11
C MET A 232 -4.84 6.23 -15.34
N ILE A 233 -3.79 6.58 -16.10
CA ILE A 233 -3.33 5.77 -17.26
C ILE A 233 -2.97 4.36 -16.81
N ILE A 234 -2.18 4.23 -15.74
CA ILE A 234 -1.76 2.92 -15.22
C ILE A 234 -2.97 2.12 -14.73
N ALA A 235 -3.88 2.75 -13.99
CA ALA A 235 -5.10 2.12 -13.49
C ALA A 235 -6.00 1.63 -14.62
N THR A 236 -6.19 2.42 -15.67
CA THR A 236 -6.98 2.05 -16.85
C THR A 236 -6.37 0.85 -17.58
N ILE A 237 -5.04 0.83 -17.78
CA ILE A 237 -4.35 -0.32 -18.39
C ILE A 237 -4.53 -1.58 -17.53
N LEU A 238 -4.34 -1.47 -16.21
CA LEU A 238 -4.52 -2.59 -15.28
C LEU A 238 -5.96 -3.08 -15.25
N ALA A 239 -6.96 -2.17 -15.31
CA ALA A 239 -8.36 -2.52 -15.40
C ALA A 239 -8.65 -3.33 -16.67
N GLY A 240 -8.04 -2.99 -17.81
CA GLY A 240 -8.12 -3.77 -19.04
C GLY A 240 -7.61 -5.21 -18.87
N PHE A 241 -6.47 -5.39 -18.18
CA PHE A 241 -5.99 -6.75 -17.86
C PHE A 241 -6.95 -7.50 -16.94
N VAL A 242 -7.50 -6.87 -15.91
CA VAL A 242 -8.49 -7.48 -15.01
C VAL A 242 -9.74 -7.92 -15.78
N MET A 243 -10.25 -7.06 -16.66
CA MET A 243 -11.43 -7.38 -17.50
C MET A 243 -11.17 -8.60 -18.39
N HIS A 244 -10.00 -8.66 -19.01
CA HIS A 244 -9.67 -9.78 -19.91
C HIS A 244 -9.35 -11.07 -19.15
N GLU A 245 -8.40 -11.02 -18.17
CA GLU A 245 -7.88 -12.19 -17.51
C GLU A 245 -8.80 -12.73 -16.41
N ILE A 246 -9.43 -11.84 -15.63
CA ILE A 246 -10.23 -12.24 -14.46
C ILE A 246 -11.70 -12.32 -14.80
N TRP A 247 -12.27 -11.27 -15.44
CA TRP A 247 -13.68 -11.26 -15.81
C TRP A 247 -13.97 -11.98 -17.12
N LYS A 248 -12.94 -12.43 -17.83
CA LYS A 248 -13.03 -13.19 -19.09
C LYS A 248 -13.80 -12.48 -20.19
N TRP A 249 -13.74 -11.15 -20.22
CA TRP A 249 -14.33 -10.38 -21.30
C TRP A 249 -13.62 -10.67 -22.63
N LYS A 250 -14.39 -10.68 -23.73
CA LYS A 250 -13.80 -10.80 -25.07
C LYS A 250 -12.92 -9.59 -25.36
N TRP A 251 -11.78 -9.81 -25.99
CA TRP A 251 -10.77 -8.78 -26.28
C TRP A 251 -11.32 -7.54 -26.95
N ARG A 252 -12.32 -7.68 -27.85
CA ARG A 252 -13.00 -6.56 -28.50
C ARG A 252 -13.65 -5.57 -27.50
N TYR A 253 -14.28 -6.06 -26.45
CA TYR A 253 -14.91 -5.19 -25.44
C TYR A 253 -13.88 -4.53 -24.54
N THR A 254 -12.82 -5.26 -24.19
CA THR A 254 -11.70 -4.73 -23.43
C THR A 254 -10.97 -3.62 -24.20
N LEU A 255 -10.74 -3.83 -25.52
CA LEU A 255 -10.13 -2.80 -26.37
C LEU A 255 -11.03 -1.57 -26.54
N ALA A 256 -12.34 -1.75 -26.70
CA ALA A 256 -13.27 -0.61 -26.76
C ALA A 256 -13.23 0.20 -25.47
N PHE A 257 -13.24 -0.47 -24.30
CA PHE A 257 -13.07 0.19 -23.00
C PHE A 257 -11.74 0.95 -22.92
N LEU A 258 -10.62 0.29 -23.23
CA LEU A 258 -9.31 0.91 -23.21
C LEU A 258 -9.22 2.10 -24.17
N ALA A 259 -9.78 1.99 -25.39
CA ALA A 259 -9.75 3.08 -26.36
C ALA A 259 -10.45 4.33 -25.84
N VAL A 260 -11.62 4.19 -25.20
CA VAL A 260 -12.37 5.33 -24.65
C VAL A 260 -11.66 5.94 -23.47
N PHE A 261 -11.39 5.14 -22.44
CA PHE A 261 -10.85 5.68 -21.17
C PHE A 261 -9.39 6.12 -21.28
N LEU A 262 -8.56 5.35 -22.00
CA LEU A 262 -7.16 5.72 -22.20
C LEU A 262 -7.01 6.98 -23.04
N THR A 263 -7.91 7.25 -23.99
CA THR A 263 -7.92 8.52 -24.74
C THR A 263 -8.17 9.70 -23.79
N ILE A 264 -9.15 9.58 -22.90
CA ILE A 264 -9.45 10.61 -21.89
C ILE A 264 -8.26 10.82 -20.97
N ASP A 265 -7.69 9.73 -20.44
CA ASP A 265 -6.55 9.80 -19.52
C ASP A 265 -5.30 10.42 -20.17
N ILE A 266 -5.02 10.07 -21.44
CA ILE A 266 -3.92 10.63 -22.20
C ILE A 266 -4.13 12.12 -22.45
N VAL A 267 -5.34 12.55 -22.80
CA VAL A 267 -5.65 13.98 -22.98
C VAL A 267 -5.41 14.75 -21.69
N PHE A 268 -5.85 14.24 -20.55
CA PHE A 268 -5.59 14.83 -19.25
C PHE A 268 -4.10 14.83 -18.88
N PHE A 269 -3.39 13.77 -19.17
CA PHE A 269 -1.94 13.71 -18.93
C PHE A 269 -1.20 14.73 -19.80
N LEU A 270 -1.52 14.81 -21.10
CA LEU A 270 -0.90 15.76 -22.01
C LEU A 270 -1.18 17.22 -21.60
N SER A 271 -2.38 17.52 -21.08
CA SER A 271 -2.69 18.87 -20.56
C SER A 271 -1.88 19.23 -19.31
N ASN A 272 -1.42 18.23 -18.54
CA ASN A 272 -0.60 18.45 -17.36
C ASN A 272 0.92 18.34 -17.63
N ILE A 273 1.36 17.68 -18.72
CA ILE A 273 2.79 17.45 -18.98
C ILE A 273 3.57 18.78 -19.11
N ILE A 274 2.93 19.83 -19.59
CA ILE A 274 3.48 21.16 -19.71
C ILE A 274 3.90 21.74 -18.36
N LYS A 275 3.27 21.24 -17.26
CA LYS A 275 3.54 21.66 -15.89
C LYS A 275 4.73 20.92 -15.25
N VAL A 276 5.40 20.03 -15.97
CA VAL A 276 6.58 19.28 -15.47
C VAL A 276 7.65 20.23 -14.92
N PRO A 277 8.07 21.30 -15.60
CA PRO A 277 9.09 22.22 -15.08
C PRO A 277 8.64 22.97 -13.82
N SER A 278 7.33 23.23 -13.66
CA SER A 278 6.76 24.02 -12.57
C SER A 278 6.35 23.20 -11.34
N GLY A 279 6.78 21.93 -11.25
CA GLY A 279 6.53 21.08 -10.07
C GLY A 279 6.34 19.59 -10.39
N GLY A 280 5.87 19.26 -11.58
CA GLY A 280 5.58 17.89 -11.97
C GLY A 280 6.79 16.95 -12.09
N TRP A 281 8.00 17.48 -12.15
CA TRP A 281 9.23 16.69 -12.15
C TRP A 281 9.42 15.88 -10.85
N PHE A 282 8.91 16.40 -9.73
CA PHE A 282 9.13 15.80 -8.42
C PHE A 282 8.49 14.40 -8.28
N PRO A 283 7.17 14.20 -8.53
CA PRO A 283 6.56 12.87 -8.44
C PRO A 283 7.15 11.89 -9.44
N LEU A 284 7.57 12.33 -10.63
CA LEU A 284 8.26 11.48 -11.59
C LEU A 284 9.61 10.98 -11.05
N LEU A 285 10.41 11.88 -10.46
CA LEU A 285 11.66 11.51 -9.80
C LEU A 285 11.45 10.51 -8.68
N VAL A 286 10.49 10.75 -7.80
CA VAL A 286 10.14 9.85 -6.70
C VAL A 286 9.69 8.50 -7.25
N GLY A 287 8.85 8.46 -8.26
CA GLY A 287 8.42 7.24 -8.94
C GLY A 287 9.59 6.43 -9.49
N ILE A 288 10.54 7.06 -10.20
CA ILE A 288 11.74 6.42 -10.73
C ILE A 288 12.58 5.83 -9.59
N ILE A 289 12.77 6.56 -8.49
CA ILE A 289 13.51 6.06 -7.32
C ILE A 289 12.84 4.81 -6.75
N PHE A 290 11.52 4.83 -6.56
CA PHE A 290 10.79 3.67 -6.04
C PHE A 290 10.87 2.46 -6.98
N VAL A 291 10.68 2.64 -8.28
CA VAL A 291 10.83 1.56 -9.29
C VAL A 291 12.24 0.99 -9.25
N PHE A 292 13.26 1.84 -9.13
CA PHE A 292 14.65 1.42 -9.01
C PHE A 292 14.90 0.58 -7.75
N LEU A 293 14.41 1.03 -6.58
CA LEU A 293 14.55 0.32 -5.31
C LEU A 293 13.83 -1.03 -5.32
N ILE A 294 12.58 -1.07 -5.80
CA ILE A 294 11.76 -2.29 -5.92
C ILE A 294 12.41 -3.27 -6.90
N SER A 295 12.84 -2.81 -8.07
CA SER A 295 13.51 -3.65 -9.08
C SER A 295 14.83 -4.22 -8.56
N THR A 296 15.57 -3.44 -7.78
CA THR A 296 16.83 -3.86 -7.15
C THR A 296 16.55 -4.94 -6.10
N TRP A 297 15.54 -4.77 -5.25
CA TRP A 297 15.12 -5.75 -4.28
C TRP A 297 14.68 -7.06 -4.94
N LYS A 298 13.76 -7.00 -5.91
CA LYS A 298 13.28 -8.20 -6.65
C LYS A 298 14.42 -8.96 -7.31
N LYS A 299 15.32 -8.25 -7.99
CA LYS A 299 16.49 -8.87 -8.65
C LYS A 299 17.41 -9.54 -7.62
N GLY A 300 17.71 -8.84 -6.51
CA GLY A 300 18.55 -9.38 -5.44
C GLY A 300 17.94 -10.62 -4.79
N ARG A 301 16.65 -10.58 -4.47
CA ARG A 301 15.94 -11.74 -3.91
C ARG A 301 15.91 -12.93 -4.87
N LYS A 302 15.72 -12.69 -6.18
CA LYS A 302 15.76 -13.75 -7.22
C LYS A 302 17.13 -14.44 -7.29
N ILE A 303 18.23 -13.64 -7.24
CA ILE A 303 19.59 -14.16 -7.25
C ILE A 303 19.85 -14.99 -5.98
N LEU A 304 19.50 -14.43 -4.82
CA LEU A 304 19.66 -15.10 -3.52
C LEU A 304 18.92 -16.44 -3.50
N PHE A 305 17.65 -16.45 -3.87
CA PHE A 305 16.85 -17.67 -3.95
C PHE A 305 17.46 -18.73 -4.89
N LYS A 306 17.99 -18.29 -6.04
CA LYS A 306 18.63 -19.19 -7.02
C LYS A 306 19.91 -19.83 -6.47
N LYS A 307 20.69 -19.09 -5.67
CA LYS A 307 21.90 -19.59 -4.99
C LYS A 307 21.54 -20.58 -3.89
N THR A 308 20.65 -20.18 -2.98
CA THR A 308 20.20 -21.04 -1.87
C THR A 308 19.56 -22.34 -2.40
N LYS A 309 18.77 -22.26 -3.50
CA LYS A 309 18.18 -23.46 -4.11
C LYS A 309 19.22 -24.44 -4.67
N LYS A 310 20.34 -23.95 -5.25
CA LYS A 310 21.42 -24.80 -5.77
C LYS A 310 22.17 -25.54 -4.65
N GLU A 311 22.24 -24.95 -3.48
CA GLU A 311 22.92 -25.52 -2.31
C GLU A 311 21.98 -26.38 -1.44
N THR A 312 20.70 -26.50 -1.80
CA THR A 312 19.69 -27.21 -1.03
C THR A 312 19.74 -28.69 -1.36
N MET A 313 19.89 -29.55 -0.34
CA MET A 313 19.82 -31.01 -0.45
C MET A 313 18.38 -31.46 -0.72
N GLU A 314 18.19 -32.40 -1.62
CA GLU A 314 16.88 -33.01 -1.87
C GLU A 314 16.40 -33.84 -0.66
N ILE A 315 15.11 -33.81 -0.40
CA ILE A 315 14.50 -34.46 0.77
C ILE A 315 14.73 -35.98 0.73
N ASP A 316 14.61 -36.63 -0.43
CA ASP A 316 14.75 -38.07 -0.57
C ASP A 316 16.19 -38.52 -0.34
N TYR A 317 17.18 -37.78 -0.80
CA TYR A 317 18.58 -38.04 -0.51
C TYR A 317 18.89 -37.89 0.98
N PHE A 318 18.34 -36.85 1.61
CA PHE A 318 18.47 -36.61 3.05
C PHE A 318 17.99 -37.81 3.88
N PHE A 319 16.82 -38.40 3.56
CA PHE A 319 16.29 -39.54 4.30
C PHE A 319 17.15 -40.81 4.17
N LYS A 320 17.87 -40.99 3.07
CA LYS A 320 18.82 -42.12 2.89
C LYS A 320 20.02 -41.98 3.82
N GLU A 321 20.58 -40.77 3.94
CA GLU A 321 21.79 -40.51 4.74
C GLU A 321 21.50 -40.18 6.21
N MET A 322 20.28 -39.82 6.55
CA MET A 322 19.87 -39.32 7.87
C MET A 322 20.18 -40.33 9.00
N LYS A 323 20.00 -41.61 8.76
CA LYS A 323 20.26 -42.68 9.77
C LYS A 323 21.71 -42.72 10.27
N LYS A 324 22.66 -42.27 9.44
CA LYS A 324 24.09 -42.23 9.78
C LYS A 324 24.46 -41.00 10.62
N ILE A 325 23.66 -39.93 10.54
CA ILE A 325 23.99 -38.60 11.09
C ILE A 325 23.32 -38.40 12.46
N ILE A 326 22.12 -38.93 12.67
CA ILE A 326 21.35 -38.72 13.90
C ILE A 326 21.83 -39.70 14.97
N LYS A 327 22.35 -39.14 16.08
CA LYS A 327 22.78 -39.94 17.24
C LYS A 327 21.68 -40.11 18.30
N ALA A 328 20.81 -39.07 18.45
CA ALA A 328 19.74 -39.08 19.45
C ALA A 328 18.50 -38.33 18.98
N ARG A 329 17.34 -38.75 19.48
CA ARG A 329 16.10 -38.00 19.37
C ARG A 329 15.66 -37.50 20.73
N VAL A 330 15.31 -36.23 20.81
CA VAL A 330 14.79 -35.57 22.02
C VAL A 330 13.27 -35.41 21.92
N ASP A 331 12.60 -35.35 23.04
CA ASP A 331 11.16 -35.11 23.10
C ASP A 331 10.77 -33.75 22.47
N GLY A 332 9.52 -33.63 22.10
CA GLY A 332 8.98 -32.39 21.56
C GLY A 332 8.93 -32.32 20.02
N THR A 333 8.54 -31.14 19.55
CA THR A 333 8.36 -30.84 18.13
C THR A 333 9.31 -29.73 17.68
N ALA A 334 10.05 -29.96 16.60
CA ALA A 334 10.86 -28.94 15.93
C ALA A 334 10.19 -28.48 14.65
N VAL A 335 9.99 -27.18 14.50
CA VAL A 335 9.47 -26.52 13.30
C VAL A 335 10.60 -25.79 12.59
N PHE A 336 11.04 -26.31 11.44
CA PHE A 336 12.08 -25.68 10.62
C PHE A 336 11.45 -24.85 9.51
N LEU A 337 11.62 -23.52 9.58
CA LEU A 337 11.12 -22.61 8.55
C LEU A 337 12.02 -22.66 7.30
N THR A 338 11.39 -22.80 6.11
CA THR A 338 12.10 -22.84 4.84
C THR A 338 11.33 -22.12 3.74
N PRO A 339 11.99 -21.32 2.89
CA PRO A 339 11.37 -20.74 1.70
C PRO A 339 11.17 -21.78 0.58
N ASN A 340 11.92 -22.88 0.59
CA ASN A 340 11.82 -23.95 -0.40
C ASN A 340 11.16 -25.20 0.22
N PRO A 341 9.91 -25.51 -0.16
CA PRO A 341 9.19 -26.65 0.41
C PRO A 341 9.71 -28.01 -0.07
N ASP A 342 10.51 -28.06 -1.14
CA ASP A 342 10.99 -29.29 -1.77
C ASP A 342 12.44 -29.64 -1.39
N GLY A 343 13.04 -28.84 -0.53
CA GLY A 343 14.41 -29.02 -0.08
C GLY A 343 14.54 -29.07 1.43
N VAL A 344 15.64 -29.65 1.89
CA VAL A 344 15.97 -29.69 3.32
C VAL A 344 16.41 -28.29 3.78
N PRO A 345 15.80 -27.73 4.84
CA PRO A 345 16.19 -26.42 5.37
C PRO A 345 17.67 -26.39 5.80
N HIS A 346 18.39 -25.31 5.47
CA HIS A 346 19.76 -25.11 5.97
C HIS A 346 19.83 -25.13 7.50
N SER A 347 18.83 -24.60 8.17
CA SER A 347 18.73 -24.63 9.65
C SER A 347 18.68 -26.07 10.18
N LEU A 348 17.99 -26.99 9.51
CA LEU A 348 17.97 -28.40 9.88
C LEU A 348 19.35 -29.06 9.68
N LEU A 349 19.98 -28.85 8.52
CA LEU A 349 21.32 -29.40 8.25
C LEU A 349 22.35 -28.84 9.23
N HIS A 350 22.27 -27.57 9.56
CA HIS A 350 23.15 -26.91 10.52
C HIS A 350 22.97 -27.46 11.94
N ASN A 351 21.71 -27.62 12.37
CA ASN A 351 21.41 -28.25 13.66
C ASN A 351 21.98 -29.68 13.76
N LEU A 352 21.77 -30.48 12.72
CA LEU A 352 22.29 -31.85 12.69
C LEU A 352 23.82 -31.92 12.63
N LYS A 353 24.46 -31.01 11.88
CA LYS A 353 25.92 -30.97 11.79
C LYS A 353 26.60 -30.70 13.13
N HIS A 354 26.04 -29.79 13.89
CA HIS A 354 26.67 -29.32 15.13
C HIS A 354 26.13 -30.02 16.38
N ASN A 355 24.81 -30.16 16.51
CA ASN A 355 24.18 -30.72 17.71
C ASN A 355 23.96 -32.22 17.61
N LYS A 356 23.89 -32.80 16.41
CA LYS A 356 23.69 -34.24 16.14
C LYS A 356 22.41 -34.85 16.75
N VAL A 357 21.47 -34.00 17.16
CA VAL A 357 20.19 -34.39 17.77
C VAL A 357 19.02 -33.91 16.90
N LEU A 358 17.90 -34.60 17.02
CA LEU A 358 16.66 -34.28 16.33
C LEU A 358 15.47 -34.50 17.24
N HIS A 359 14.44 -33.66 17.16
CA HIS A 359 13.20 -33.86 17.90
C HIS A 359 12.44 -35.10 17.39
N LYS A 360 11.63 -35.68 18.27
CA LYS A 360 10.78 -36.86 17.91
C LYS A 360 9.86 -36.52 16.74
N ARG A 361 9.33 -35.27 16.67
CA ARG A 361 8.53 -34.79 15.55
C ARG A 361 9.22 -33.61 14.87
N VAL A 362 9.25 -33.60 13.55
CA VAL A 362 9.88 -32.53 12.75
C VAL A 362 8.91 -32.03 11.70
N ILE A 363 8.69 -30.72 11.69
CA ILE A 363 7.85 -30.02 10.71
C ILE A 363 8.74 -29.16 9.82
N LEU A 364 8.73 -29.41 8.52
CA LEU A 364 9.34 -28.55 7.50
C LEU A 364 8.27 -27.57 7.04
N LEU A 365 8.32 -26.34 7.55
CA LEU A 365 7.29 -25.35 7.35
C LEU A 365 7.68 -24.35 6.25
N SER A 366 6.85 -24.25 5.22
CA SER A 366 6.93 -23.19 4.22
C SER A 366 5.71 -22.27 4.31
N VAL A 367 5.95 -20.97 4.30
CA VAL A 367 4.90 -19.95 4.27
C VAL A 367 4.86 -19.34 2.88
N LYS A 368 3.69 -19.32 2.25
CA LYS A 368 3.46 -18.75 0.92
C LYS A 368 2.39 -17.70 0.97
N PHE A 369 2.70 -16.51 0.50
CA PHE A 369 1.70 -15.48 0.22
C PHE A 369 1.17 -15.68 -1.20
N ARG A 370 -0.14 -15.64 -1.34
CA ARG A 370 -0.86 -15.85 -2.59
C ARG A 370 -1.47 -14.56 -3.10
N ASP A 371 -1.80 -14.54 -4.38
CA ASP A 371 -2.32 -13.37 -5.08
C ASP A 371 -3.82 -13.09 -4.80
N TYR A 372 -4.45 -13.84 -3.88
CA TYR A 372 -5.81 -13.61 -3.42
C TYR A 372 -5.83 -12.91 -2.05
N PRO A 373 -6.92 -12.16 -1.72
CA PRO A 373 -6.97 -11.38 -0.48
C PRO A 373 -6.90 -12.23 0.79
N HIS A 374 -7.70 -13.28 0.86
CA HIS A 374 -7.82 -14.17 2.02
C HIS A 374 -7.73 -15.62 1.62
N ALA A 375 -6.97 -16.41 2.39
CA ALA A 375 -6.95 -17.86 2.26
C ALA A 375 -8.16 -18.46 2.97
N ASN A 376 -8.96 -19.27 2.27
CA ASN A 376 -10.17 -19.88 2.80
C ASN A 376 -10.15 -21.41 2.66
N GLY A 377 -10.72 -22.09 3.66
CA GLY A 377 -10.98 -23.54 3.62
C GLY A 377 -9.73 -24.41 3.45
N GLU A 378 -9.79 -25.39 2.58
CA GLU A 378 -8.72 -26.36 2.32
C GLU A 378 -7.44 -25.78 1.75
N ASN A 379 -7.49 -24.56 1.24
CA ASN A 379 -6.33 -23.88 0.67
C ASN A 379 -5.40 -23.26 1.71
N ILE A 380 -5.78 -23.20 2.99
CA ILE A 380 -4.97 -22.58 4.06
C ILE A 380 -3.73 -23.40 4.34
N ILE A 381 -3.87 -24.72 4.42
CA ILE A 381 -2.78 -25.61 4.80
C ILE A 381 -2.70 -26.85 3.90
N SER A 382 -1.49 -27.22 3.54
CA SER A 382 -1.19 -28.50 2.88
C SER A 382 -0.22 -29.28 3.75
N ILE A 383 -0.61 -30.51 4.13
CA ILE A 383 0.17 -31.38 5.00
C ILE A 383 0.52 -32.64 4.23
N LYS A 384 1.81 -32.96 4.17
CA LYS A 384 2.31 -34.25 3.63
C LYS A 384 3.16 -34.93 4.70
N LYS A 385 2.74 -36.13 5.13
CA LYS A 385 3.54 -36.96 6.03
C LYS A 385 4.74 -37.51 5.27
N LEU A 386 5.91 -37.47 5.88
CA LEU A 386 7.18 -38.00 5.38
C LEU A 386 7.68 -39.08 6.32
N PRO A 387 8.70 -39.89 5.91
CA PRO A 387 9.27 -40.92 6.77
C PRO A 387 9.80 -40.35 8.11
N ASN A 388 9.91 -41.22 9.12
CA ASN A 388 10.57 -40.93 10.41
C ASN A 388 9.97 -39.77 11.20
N ASN A 389 8.63 -39.60 11.21
CA ASN A 389 7.89 -38.51 11.88
C ASN A 389 8.23 -37.11 11.40
N PHE A 390 8.59 -36.99 10.14
CA PHE A 390 8.67 -35.72 9.46
C PHE A 390 7.32 -35.35 8.81
N TYR A 391 7.04 -34.07 8.77
CA TYR A 391 5.85 -33.49 8.13
C TYR A 391 6.27 -32.30 7.28
N LYS A 392 5.90 -32.32 6.01
CA LYS A 392 6.00 -31.16 5.15
C LYS A 392 4.69 -30.38 5.26
N VAL A 393 4.77 -29.15 5.72
CA VAL A 393 3.61 -28.28 5.91
C VAL A 393 3.81 -27.00 5.10
N ILE A 394 2.80 -26.64 4.32
CA ILE A 394 2.76 -25.39 3.58
C ILE A 394 1.57 -24.61 4.10
N LEU A 395 1.81 -23.45 4.71
CA LEU A 395 0.79 -22.48 5.07
C LEU A 395 0.66 -21.45 3.94
N ASN A 396 -0.55 -21.27 3.43
CA ASN A 396 -0.87 -20.25 2.46
C ASN A 396 -1.63 -19.12 3.16
N TYR A 397 -1.20 -17.89 2.90
CA TYR A 397 -1.87 -16.67 3.33
C TYR A 397 -2.25 -15.84 2.12
N GLY A 398 -3.41 -15.23 2.15
CA GLY A 398 -3.75 -14.16 1.23
C GLY A 398 -2.96 -12.88 1.57
N TYR A 399 -2.89 -11.96 0.64
CA TYR A 399 -2.11 -10.71 0.85
C TYR A 399 -2.73 -9.76 1.89
N LYS A 400 -3.96 -10.00 2.35
CA LYS A 400 -4.61 -9.27 3.46
C LYS A 400 -4.56 -10.02 4.80
N ASP A 401 -4.15 -11.29 4.81
CA ASP A 401 -4.15 -12.10 6.02
C ASP A 401 -3.06 -11.67 7.01
N LEU A 402 -3.37 -11.79 8.30
CA LEU A 402 -2.41 -11.66 9.38
C LEU A 402 -1.69 -13.00 9.61
N THR A 403 -0.38 -12.98 9.62
CA THR A 403 0.42 -14.17 9.87
C THR A 403 0.56 -14.44 11.36
N LYS A 404 -0.11 -15.48 11.85
CA LYS A 404 -0.03 -15.96 13.23
C LYS A 404 0.37 -17.45 13.23
N ILE A 405 1.59 -17.74 12.77
CA ILE A 405 2.04 -19.09 12.49
C ILE A 405 1.82 -20.09 13.65
N PRO A 406 2.17 -19.80 14.92
CA PRO A 406 1.95 -20.75 15.99
C PRO A 406 0.48 -21.13 16.18
N GLN A 407 -0.41 -20.16 16.08
CA GLN A 407 -1.86 -20.35 16.24
C GLN A 407 -2.45 -21.09 15.05
N ASP A 408 -2.04 -20.72 13.84
CA ASP A 408 -2.53 -21.33 12.60
C ASP A 408 -2.07 -22.78 12.46
N LEU A 409 -0.83 -23.09 12.85
CA LEU A 409 -0.35 -24.47 12.93
C LEU A 409 -1.12 -25.27 13.97
N ALA A 410 -1.28 -24.75 15.20
CA ALA A 410 -1.99 -25.45 16.25
C ALA A 410 -3.46 -25.72 15.87
N ARG A 411 -4.12 -24.77 15.19
CA ARG A 411 -5.50 -24.90 14.74
C ARG A 411 -5.66 -25.96 13.64
N ASN A 412 -4.82 -25.89 12.62
CA ASN A 412 -5.00 -26.68 11.41
C ASN A 412 -4.36 -28.08 11.49
N LEU A 413 -3.47 -28.33 12.46
CA LEU A 413 -2.86 -29.64 12.71
C LEU A 413 -3.65 -30.51 13.69
N LYS A 414 -4.69 -29.98 14.35
CA LYS A 414 -5.52 -30.72 15.36
C LYS A 414 -6.06 -32.06 14.84
N GLY A 415 -6.35 -32.17 13.54
CA GLY A 415 -6.81 -33.42 12.92
C GLY A 415 -5.71 -34.47 12.68
N THR A 416 -4.43 -34.07 12.76
CA THR A 416 -3.29 -34.98 12.50
C THR A 416 -2.55 -35.27 13.80
N PHE A 417 -2.28 -34.25 14.61
CA PHE A 417 -1.68 -34.34 15.95
C PHE A 417 -1.81 -33.01 16.69
N SER A 418 -1.78 -33.06 18.03
CA SER A 418 -1.75 -31.84 18.84
C SER A 418 -0.35 -31.26 18.89
N LEU A 419 -0.25 -29.93 18.74
CA LEU A 419 0.95 -29.15 19.00
C LEU A 419 0.86 -28.56 20.42
N ASP A 420 1.81 -28.91 21.28
CA ASP A 420 1.99 -28.24 22.56
C ASP A 420 2.89 -27.02 22.35
N PRO A 421 2.38 -25.79 22.60
CA PRO A 421 3.19 -24.57 22.48
C PRO A 421 4.44 -24.58 23.38
N MET A 422 4.37 -25.24 24.55
CA MET A 422 5.47 -25.33 25.50
C MET A 422 6.54 -26.34 25.11
N ASP A 423 6.21 -27.28 24.24
CA ASP A 423 7.10 -28.35 23.75
C ASP A 423 7.44 -28.20 22.25
N THR A 424 7.16 -27.02 21.67
CA THR A 424 7.44 -26.74 20.26
C THR A 424 8.55 -25.69 20.14
N SER A 425 9.61 -26.03 19.40
CA SER A 425 10.74 -25.13 19.09
C SER A 425 10.75 -24.75 17.61
N TYR A 426 10.95 -23.46 17.31
CA TYR A 426 11.00 -22.93 15.96
C TYR A 426 12.43 -22.62 15.54
N PHE A 427 12.90 -23.26 14.49
CA PHE A 427 14.23 -23.08 13.94
C PHE A 427 14.19 -22.19 12.70
N VAL A 428 14.84 -21.03 12.76
CA VAL A 428 14.85 -20.02 11.72
C VAL A 428 16.26 -19.83 11.18
N GLY A 429 16.43 -19.91 9.88
CA GLY A 429 17.69 -19.56 9.21
C GLY A 429 17.86 -18.06 9.12
N LYS A 430 18.96 -17.51 9.65
CA LYS A 430 19.35 -16.10 9.54
C LYS A 430 20.47 -15.98 8.51
N GLU A 431 20.12 -15.53 7.31
CA GLU A 431 21.09 -15.36 6.24
C GLU A 431 21.84 -14.03 6.39
N SER A 432 23.16 -14.05 6.30
CA SER A 432 24.02 -12.87 6.26
C SER A 432 24.68 -12.78 4.88
N LEU A 433 24.56 -11.63 4.20
CA LEU A 433 25.13 -11.44 2.87
C LEU A 433 26.61 -11.04 2.97
N VAL A 434 27.47 -11.77 2.26
CA VAL A 434 28.85 -11.43 2.03
C VAL A 434 28.98 -10.95 0.58
N ILE A 435 29.22 -9.65 0.38
CA ILE A 435 29.34 -9.06 -0.95
C ILE A 435 30.68 -9.46 -1.57
N ARG A 436 30.68 -10.14 -2.71
CA ARG A 436 31.85 -10.38 -3.53
C ARG A 436 31.65 -9.82 -4.94
N SER A 437 32.77 -9.54 -5.63
CA SER A 437 32.73 -9.15 -7.05
C SER A 437 32.12 -10.30 -7.88
N GLY A 438 31.09 -9.99 -8.67
CA GLY A 438 30.39 -10.98 -9.51
C GLY A 438 29.55 -10.28 -10.58
N LYS A 439 29.32 -10.94 -11.71
CA LYS A 439 28.67 -10.38 -12.92
C LYS A 439 27.13 -10.27 -12.84
N GLU A 440 26.47 -10.84 -11.79
CA GLU A 440 25.01 -10.97 -11.75
C GLU A 440 24.27 -9.65 -11.51
N MET A 441 24.91 -8.71 -10.81
CA MET A 441 24.34 -7.39 -10.50
C MET A 441 25.46 -6.35 -10.37
N ASN A 442 25.23 -5.12 -10.87
CA ASN A 442 26.16 -4.00 -10.75
C ASN A 442 26.44 -3.69 -9.27
N PHE A 443 27.67 -3.27 -8.97
CA PHE A 443 28.15 -2.98 -7.60
C PHE A 443 27.23 -2.00 -6.85
N PHE A 444 26.79 -0.93 -7.47
CA PHE A 444 25.87 0.05 -6.88
C PHE A 444 24.53 -0.61 -6.43
N ARG A 445 23.92 -1.41 -7.30
CA ARG A 445 22.70 -2.16 -6.93
C ARG A 445 22.95 -3.21 -5.87
N LYS A 446 24.12 -3.86 -5.85
CA LYS A 446 24.49 -4.81 -4.79
C LYS A 446 24.56 -4.13 -3.42
N THR A 447 25.16 -2.94 -3.36
CA THR A 447 25.26 -2.16 -2.12
C THR A 447 23.88 -1.78 -1.60
N ILE A 448 23.00 -1.27 -2.46
CA ILE A 448 21.62 -0.94 -2.10
C ILE A 448 20.85 -2.18 -1.65
N PHE A 449 20.95 -3.29 -2.39
CA PHE A 449 20.30 -4.55 -2.00
C PHE A 449 20.80 -5.06 -0.64
N SER A 450 22.11 -5.01 -0.40
CA SER A 450 22.70 -5.40 0.89
C SER A 450 22.20 -4.52 2.03
N TYR A 451 22.07 -3.20 1.82
CA TYR A 451 21.50 -2.30 2.79
C TYR A 451 20.03 -2.64 3.06
N GLN A 452 19.22 -2.80 2.01
CA GLN A 452 17.82 -3.22 2.13
C GLN A 452 17.66 -4.55 2.86
N PHE A 453 18.56 -5.51 2.59
CA PHE A 453 18.53 -6.83 3.22
C PHE A 453 18.90 -6.77 4.70
N ARG A 454 19.95 -6.03 5.07
CA ARG A 454 20.40 -5.86 6.46
C ARG A 454 19.37 -5.14 7.32
N THR A 455 18.67 -4.17 6.74
CA THR A 455 17.65 -3.38 7.43
C THR A 455 16.27 -4.02 7.40
N SER A 456 16.11 -5.19 6.75
CA SER A 456 14.84 -5.91 6.76
C SER A 456 14.55 -6.51 8.13
N GLU A 457 13.28 -6.53 8.49
CA GLU A 457 12.80 -7.10 9.76
C GLU A 457 13.06 -8.59 9.87
N ASN A 458 13.28 -9.07 11.10
CA ASN A 458 13.48 -10.48 11.37
C ASN A 458 12.22 -11.31 11.06
N ILE A 459 12.44 -12.53 10.59
CA ILE A 459 11.37 -13.51 10.32
C ILE A 459 10.56 -13.81 11.59
N THR A 460 11.22 -13.85 12.74
CA THR A 460 10.63 -14.09 14.06
C THR A 460 9.49 -13.13 14.35
N ASN A 461 9.73 -11.83 14.15
CA ASN A 461 8.73 -10.78 14.38
C ASN A 461 7.62 -10.82 13.31
N GLN A 462 8.00 -10.99 12.04
CA GLN A 462 7.03 -11.01 10.94
C GLN A 462 5.98 -12.11 11.09
N PHE A 463 6.39 -13.28 11.61
CA PHE A 463 5.54 -14.47 11.74
C PHE A 463 4.98 -14.65 13.15
N ASN A 464 5.16 -13.65 14.01
CA ASN A 464 4.70 -13.65 15.40
C ASN A 464 5.09 -14.94 16.15
N LEU A 465 6.38 -15.35 15.98
CA LEU A 465 6.91 -16.51 16.66
C LEU A 465 7.25 -16.20 18.12
N PRO A 466 6.99 -17.14 19.08
CA PRO A 466 7.29 -16.91 20.49
C PRO A 466 8.80 -16.80 20.71
N VAL A 467 9.27 -15.64 21.18
CA VAL A 467 10.70 -15.29 21.29
C VAL A 467 11.51 -16.30 22.10
N ASN A 468 10.93 -16.84 23.17
CA ASN A 468 11.55 -17.83 24.05
C ASN A 468 11.59 -19.27 23.47
N ARG A 469 11.02 -19.48 22.29
CA ARG A 469 10.95 -20.78 21.59
C ARG A 469 11.58 -20.76 20.20
N VAL A 470 12.31 -19.68 19.88
CA VAL A 470 12.98 -19.52 18.58
C VAL A 470 14.48 -19.77 18.71
N VAL A 471 15.02 -20.59 17.83
CA VAL A 471 16.45 -20.79 17.64
C VAL A 471 16.84 -20.22 16.27
N GLU A 472 17.62 -19.13 16.27
CA GLU A 472 18.16 -18.54 15.06
C GLU A 472 19.51 -19.16 14.69
N LEU A 473 19.60 -19.73 13.50
CA LEU A 473 20.84 -20.36 12.98
C LEU A 473 21.40 -19.52 11.85
N GLY A 474 22.57 -18.93 12.08
CA GLY A 474 23.25 -18.04 11.14
C GLY A 474 23.90 -18.81 9.98
N SER A 475 23.66 -18.36 8.75
CA SER A 475 24.37 -18.80 7.56
C SER A 475 24.92 -17.62 6.76
N LYS A 476 26.12 -17.75 6.18
CA LYS A 476 26.71 -16.71 5.30
C LYS A 476 26.49 -17.11 3.85
N VAL A 477 25.83 -16.21 3.09
CA VAL A 477 25.62 -16.39 1.66
C VAL A 477 26.48 -15.40 0.91
N VAL A 478 27.34 -15.91 0.03
CA VAL A 478 28.19 -15.09 -0.84
C VAL A 478 27.35 -14.53 -1.99
N PHE A 479 27.29 -13.20 -2.12
CA PHE A 479 26.41 -12.49 -3.04
C PHE A 479 27.19 -11.63 -4.06
#